data_a97cc553bab4e0c3b01d7cd82184554d
#
_entry.id   a97cc553bab4e0c3b01d7cd82184554d
#
_cell.length_a   1.000
_cell.length_b   1.000
_cell.length_c   1.000
_cell.angle_alpha   90.00
_cell.angle_beta   90.00
_cell.angle_gamma   90.00
#
_symmetry.space_group_name_H-M   'P 1'
#
loop_
_entity.id
_entity.type
_entity.pdbx_description
1 polymer ?
#
loop_
_entity_poly.entity_id
_entity_poly.type
_entity_poly.pdbx_seq_one_letter_code
_entity_poly.pdbx_strand_id
1 'polypeptide(L)'
;MQKKLILILISVLFASSALSKTIIRFDSWMWGESDFKAPVQRVVDEYMRLNPNVEIKMEASGWAETRNKLMTRASAGDSVDVMMLDSDWPYQLCTAGALADMNKLAPKSYLDDNYQASLQTTTVDGKLCAVPNAVNSHGWWTNKKLLQRNGLKVPVTWDDVYNNAVELKKNDIYGMHIWQMCGDNLGMVLWAFYNFHVFPLNHEDMAKKKTGFDTPELKYMYTWFRKMAKLDAFAANCGDGRQALYFEEVPYLTDSGNTLPLGRNTNPDLLGGNKIFDVLSVERFPVLKRGMDPVIPVIDHTLAIWSGSKVKKEAWKFVQFFSGSEFAAENYIKMTGSIVPPKSLARKRMNNEYDNDIHKGFLNNAYPYLTVMPFNKNWHAAGKFIIDSLQSVVLTDEPVDEIIKRTEKSLQTILF
;
A
#
# COMPACT_ATOMS: atom_id res chain seq x y z
N MET A 1 -0.20 90.85 0.07
CA MET A 1 0.81 89.81 0.20
C MET A 1 0.08 88.45 0.47
N GLN A 2 -0.18 87.70 -0.61
CA GLN A 2 -0.86 86.39 -0.49
C GLN A 2 0.23 85.32 -0.46
N LYS A 3 0.28 84.56 0.65
CA LYS A 3 1.12 83.32 0.77
C LYS A 3 0.35 82.13 0.16
N LYS A 4 0.82 81.65 -0.96
CA LYS A 4 0.33 80.40 -1.54
C LYS A 4 0.92 79.21 -0.76
N LEU A 5 0.05 78.42 -0.11
CA LEU A 5 0.40 77.13 0.50
C LEU A 5 0.39 76.07 -0.59
N ILE A 6 1.54 75.53 -0.91
CA ILE A 6 1.65 74.37 -1.81
C ILE A 6 1.52 73.05 -0.96
N LEU A 7 0.39 72.44 -1.12
CA LEU A 7 0.17 71.07 -0.54
C LEU A 7 0.83 70.05 -1.47
N ILE A 8 1.93 69.44 -1.03
CA ILE A 8 2.56 68.32 -1.73
C ILE A 8 1.83 67.06 -1.25
N LEU A 9 0.98 66.46 -2.11
CA LEU A 9 0.37 65.15 -1.91
C LEU A 9 1.42 64.10 -2.26
N ILE A 10 2.02 63.45 -1.25
CA ILE A 10 2.87 62.27 -1.43
C ILE A 10 1.94 61.05 -1.58
N SER A 11 1.67 60.66 -2.81
CA SER A 11 1.00 59.39 -3.13
C SER A 11 2.00 58.27 -2.93
N VAL A 12 1.93 57.60 -1.77
CA VAL A 12 2.64 56.32 -1.55
C VAL A 12 1.92 55.26 -2.38
N LEU A 13 2.40 55.01 -3.58
CA LEU A 13 2.03 53.83 -4.36
C LEU A 13 2.59 52.60 -3.63
N PHE A 14 1.76 51.92 -2.84
CA PHE A 14 1.99 50.52 -2.50
C PHE A 14 1.86 49.74 -3.80
N ALA A 15 2.95 49.55 -4.50
CA ALA A 15 3.05 48.51 -5.50
C ALA A 15 2.98 47.17 -4.76
N SER A 16 1.76 46.64 -4.59
CA SER A 16 1.57 45.22 -4.29
C SER A 16 2.12 44.47 -5.50
N SER A 17 3.39 44.13 -5.43
CA SER A 17 3.91 43.08 -6.29
C SER A 17 3.08 41.82 -5.98
N ALA A 18 2.08 41.53 -6.82
CA ALA A 18 1.44 40.25 -6.82
C ALA A 18 2.55 39.22 -7.08
N LEU A 19 3.16 38.70 -6.02
CA LEU A 19 4.08 37.59 -6.16
C LEU A 19 3.29 36.48 -6.87
N SER A 20 3.74 36.14 -8.08
CA SER A 20 3.20 35.00 -8.82
C SER A 20 3.24 33.78 -7.91
N LYS A 21 2.08 33.17 -7.68
CA LYS A 21 2.01 31.96 -6.87
C LYS A 21 2.87 30.86 -7.47
N THR A 22 3.57 30.11 -6.63
CA THR A 22 4.21 28.86 -7.03
C THR A 22 3.13 27.83 -7.30
N ILE A 23 3.05 27.36 -8.54
CA ILE A 23 2.09 26.32 -8.93
C ILE A 23 2.78 24.96 -8.76
N ILE A 24 2.12 24.05 -8.04
CA ILE A 24 2.51 22.64 -7.91
C ILE A 24 1.38 21.80 -8.52
N ARG A 25 1.68 21.04 -9.55
CA ARG A 25 0.75 20.08 -10.17
C ARG A 25 0.85 18.77 -9.43
N PHE A 26 -0.26 18.28 -8.87
CA PHE A 26 -0.31 17.06 -8.10
C PHE A 26 -1.29 16.06 -8.72
N ASP A 27 -0.79 14.90 -9.15
CA ASP A 27 -1.60 13.75 -9.60
C ASP A 27 -1.82 12.80 -8.43
N SER A 28 -3.09 12.57 -8.09
CA SER A 28 -3.50 11.66 -7.03
C SER A 28 -4.63 10.77 -7.51
N TRP A 29 -4.37 9.48 -7.72
CA TRP A 29 -5.41 8.51 -8.05
C TRP A 29 -6.48 8.43 -6.96
N MET A 30 -6.13 8.59 -5.68
CA MET A 30 -7.11 8.63 -4.59
C MET A 30 -8.04 9.85 -4.68
N TRP A 31 -7.57 10.98 -5.20
CA TRP A 31 -8.45 12.13 -5.45
C TRP A 31 -9.43 11.86 -6.61
N GLY A 32 -9.09 10.93 -7.51
CA GLY A 32 -9.96 10.44 -8.58
C GLY A 32 -11.09 9.52 -8.09
N GLU A 33 -10.97 8.95 -6.89
CA GLU A 33 -11.93 8.01 -6.33
C GLU A 33 -12.88 8.70 -5.34
N SER A 34 -14.19 8.44 -5.46
CA SER A 34 -15.25 9.14 -4.71
C SER A 34 -15.03 9.14 -3.20
N ASP A 35 -14.63 7.99 -2.63
CA ASP A 35 -14.51 7.79 -1.19
C ASP A 35 -13.31 8.52 -0.57
N PHE A 36 -12.26 8.78 -1.36
CA PHE A 36 -11.02 9.39 -0.89
C PHE A 36 -10.82 10.83 -1.35
N LYS A 37 -11.63 11.31 -2.30
CA LYS A 37 -11.53 12.66 -2.86
C LYS A 37 -11.59 13.74 -1.79
N ALA A 38 -12.59 13.71 -0.93
CA ALA A 38 -12.78 14.73 0.09
C ALA A 38 -11.66 14.75 1.15
N PRO A 39 -11.17 13.61 1.67
CA PRO A 39 -9.98 13.56 2.53
C PRO A 39 -8.73 14.18 1.89
N VAL A 40 -8.42 13.81 0.64
CA VAL A 40 -7.27 14.37 -0.09
C VAL A 40 -7.42 15.89 -0.26
N GLN A 41 -8.60 16.34 -0.70
CA GLN A 41 -8.87 17.77 -0.93
C GLN A 41 -8.69 18.59 0.35
N ARG A 42 -9.15 18.11 1.50
CA ARG A 42 -8.98 18.81 2.78
C ARG A 42 -7.51 19.08 3.12
N VAL A 43 -6.61 18.10 2.88
CA VAL A 43 -5.17 18.28 3.15
C VAL A 43 -4.56 19.29 2.18
N VAL A 44 -4.96 19.24 0.90
CA VAL A 44 -4.52 20.21 -0.12
C VAL A 44 -4.96 21.63 0.21
N ASP A 45 -6.23 21.81 0.58
CA ASP A 45 -6.79 23.13 0.94
C ASP A 45 -6.10 23.71 2.17
N GLU A 46 -5.85 22.89 3.19
CA GLU A 46 -5.13 23.35 4.39
C GLU A 46 -3.68 23.74 4.08
N TYR A 47 -2.98 22.95 3.23
CA TYR A 47 -1.64 23.33 2.81
C TYR A 47 -1.63 24.69 2.09
N MET A 48 -2.58 24.93 1.17
CA MET A 48 -2.70 26.22 0.48
C MET A 48 -3.09 27.36 1.43
N ARG A 49 -3.94 27.10 2.43
CA ARG A 49 -4.29 28.08 3.47
C ARG A 49 -3.06 28.51 4.30
N LEU A 50 -2.20 27.57 4.65
CA LEU A 50 -0.96 27.81 5.40
C LEU A 50 0.14 28.43 4.52
N ASN A 51 0.07 28.27 3.21
CA ASN A 51 1.06 28.73 2.23
C ASN A 51 0.37 29.53 1.12
N PRO A 52 -0.08 30.79 1.37
CA PRO A 52 -0.90 31.56 0.45
C PRO A 52 -0.22 31.87 -0.89
N ASN A 53 1.11 31.77 -0.93
CA ASN A 53 1.91 31.93 -2.16
C ASN A 53 2.04 30.64 -2.98
N VAL A 54 1.39 29.56 -2.58
CA VAL A 54 1.37 28.29 -3.31
C VAL A 54 -0.03 27.99 -3.80
N GLU A 55 -0.12 27.46 -5.02
CA GLU A 55 -1.34 26.90 -5.59
C GLU A 55 -1.09 25.44 -5.96
N ILE A 56 -1.90 24.52 -5.40
CA ILE A 56 -1.86 23.12 -5.79
C ILE A 56 -2.92 22.89 -6.87
N LYS A 57 -2.48 22.49 -8.07
CA LYS A 57 -3.38 22.07 -9.15
C LYS A 57 -3.52 20.57 -9.16
N MET A 58 -4.72 20.11 -8.77
CA MET A 58 -5.03 18.68 -8.72
C MET A 58 -5.26 18.11 -10.12
N GLU A 59 -4.67 16.95 -10.37
CA GLU A 59 -4.97 16.10 -11.50
C GLU A 59 -5.33 14.71 -10.98
N ALA A 60 -6.17 13.98 -11.69
CA ALA A 60 -6.55 12.63 -11.30
C ALA A 60 -6.85 11.74 -12.52
N SER A 61 -6.69 10.47 -12.31
CA SER A 61 -7.21 9.36 -13.09
C SER A 61 -7.52 8.22 -12.13
N GLY A 62 -8.30 7.24 -12.55
CA GLY A 62 -8.53 6.04 -11.75
C GLY A 62 -7.22 5.30 -11.48
N TRP A 63 -7.19 4.47 -10.45
CA TRP A 63 -5.98 3.72 -10.07
C TRP A 63 -5.39 2.93 -11.26
N ALA A 64 -6.23 2.21 -12.00
CA ALA A 64 -5.80 1.37 -13.12
C ALA A 64 -5.12 2.15 -14.27
N GLU A 65 -5.53 3.41 -14.50
CA GLU A 65 -5.03 4.22 -15.61
C GLU A 65 -3.83 5.09 -15.21
N THR A 66 -3.69 5.43 -13.93
CA THR A 66 -2.70 6.38 -13.41
C THR A 66 -1.29 5.97 -13.78
N ARG A 67 -0.93 4.69 -13.59
CA ARG A 67 0.40 4.18 -13.92
C ARG A 67 0.79 4.46 -15.38
N ASN A 68 -0.06 4.04 -16.32
CA ASN A 68 0.21 4.18 -17.76
C ASN A 68 0.26 5.66 -18.18
N LYS A 69 -0.63 6.48 -17.63
CA LYS A 69 -0.63 7.93 -17.83
C LYS A 69 0.69 8.55 -17.38
N LEU A 70 1.16 8.24 -16.17
CA LEU A 70 2.40 8.81 -15.64
C LEU A 70 3.63 8.34 -16.42
N MET A 71 3.69 7.06 -16.81
CA MET A 71 4.77 6.54 -17.65
C MET A 71 4.81 7.23 -19.03
N THR A 72 3.66 7.43 -19.67
CA THR A 72 3.56 8.12 -20.96
C THR A 72 4.02 9.57 -20.84
N ARG A 73 3.56 10.30 -19.83
CA ARG A 73 3.93 11.70 -19.59
C ARG A 73 5.41 11.85 -19.27
N ALA A 74 5.95 10.97 -18.43
CA ALA A 74 7.38 10.96 -18.11
C ALA A 74 8.22 10.77 -19.37
N SER A 75 7.83 9.85 -20.26
CA SER A 75 8.51 9.61 -21.54
C SER A 75 8.42 10.81 -22.49
N ALA A 76 7.33 11.58 -22.44
CA ALA A 76 7.15 12.81 -23.23
C ALA A 76 7.88 14.03 -22.64
N GLY A 77 8.52 13.92 -21.47
CA GLY A 77 9.17 15.03 -20.77
C GLY A 77 8.20 16.06 -20.17
N ASP A 78 6.92 15.73 -20.09
CA ASP A 78 5.86 16.54 -19.43
C ASP A 78 5.17 15.70 -18.37
N SER A 79 5.46 15.95 -17.13
CA SER A 79 4.80 15.28 -16.00
C SER A 79 4.32 16.31 -14.97
N VAL A 80 3.61 15.83 -13.96
CA VAL A 80 3.21 16.63 -12.80
C VAL A 80 4.38 16.81 -11.84
N ASP A 81 4.33 17.82 -10.97
CA ASP A 81 5.42 18.05 -10.01
C ASP A 81 5.46 16.99 -8.91
N VAL A 82 4.28 16.57 -8.41
CA VAL A 82 4.11 15.55 -7.38
C VAL A 82 3.18 14.45 -7.89
N MET A 83 3.53 13.21 -7.61
CA MET A 83 2.77 12.01 -8.00
C MET A 83 2.47 11.15 -6.79
N MET A 84 1.23 10.68 -6.68
CA MET A 84 0.87 9.60 -5.78
C MET A 84 1.03 8.28 -6.53
N LEU A 85 1.88 7.40 -5.99
CA LEU A 85 2.28 6.14 -6.62
C LEU A 85 1.93 4.97 -5.71
N ASP A 86 1.80 3.79 -6.32
CA ASP A 86 1.47 2.54 -5.64
C ASP A 86 2.40 1.41 -6.08
N SER A 87 2.58 0.42 -5.21
CA SER A 87 3.28 -0.85 -5.48
C SER A 87 4.66 -0.66 -6.14
N ASP A 88 4.83 -1.16 -7.35
CA ASP A 88 6.07 -1.15 -8.13
C ASP A 88 6.24 0.09 -9.03
N TRP A 89 5.26 1.00 -9.06
CA TRP A 89 5.32 2.18 -9.94
C TRP A 89 6.53 3.08 -9.64
N PRO A 90 6.92 3.33 -8.35
CA PRO A 90 8.14 4.06 -8.06
C PRO A 90 9.37 3.44 -8.71
N TYR A 91 9.49 2.11 -8.68
CA TYR A 91 10.63 1.40 -9.29
C TYR A 91 10.71 1.68 -10.79
N GLN A 92 9.60 1.54 -11.52
CA GLN A 92 9.57 1.73 -12.97
C GLN A 92 9.88 3.16 -13.38
N LEU A 93 9.22 4.15 -12.75
CA LEU A 93 9.46 5.57 -13.01
C LEU A 93 10.87 6.01 -12.62
N CYS A 94 11.42 5.43 -11.55
CA CYS A 94 12.79 5.68 -11.12
C CYS A 94 13.82 5.17 -12.14
N THR A 95 13.66 3.94 -12.60
CA THR A 95 14.53 3.31 -13.61
C THR A 95 14.47 4.07 -14.93
N ALA A 96 13.30 4.64 -15.29
CA ALA A 96 13.14 5.53 -16.43
C ALA A 96 13.74 6.95 -16.21
N GLY A 97 14.32 7.24 -15.04
CA GLY A 97 14.89 8.55 -14.72
C GLY A 97 13.86 9.64 -14.44
N ALA A 98 12.58 9.29 -14.34
CA ALA A 98 11.48 10.25 -14.21
C ALA A 98 11.34 10.87 -12.82
N LEU A 99 11.90 10.26 -11.77
CA LEU A 99 11.74 10.72 -10.39
C LEU A 99 12.97 11.48 -9.89
N ALA A 100 12.76 12.44 -9.01
CA ALA A 100 13.82 13.14 -8.29
C ALA A 100 14.43 12.21 -7.21
N ASP A 101 15.65 12.56 -6.79
CA ASP A 101 16.31 11.87 -5.68
C ASP A 101 15.86 12.51 -4.35
N MET A 102 15.01 11.80 -3.62
CA MET A 102 14.45 12.28 -2.35
C MET A 102 15.51 12.36 -1.25
N ASN A 103 16.64 11.61 -1.35
CA ASN A 103 17.77 11.79 -0.42
C ASN A 103 18.34 13.23 -0.43
N LYS A 104 18.18 13.94 -1.57
CA LYS A 104 18.66 15.33 -1.71
C LYS A 104 17.63 16.37 -1.27
N LEU A 105 16.39 15.96 -1.06
CA LEU A 105 15.26 16.86 -0.73
C LEU A 105 14.81 16.68 0.71
N ALA A 106 14.73 15.42 1.18
CA ALA A 106 14.24 15.08 2.50
C ALA A 106 15.30 15.27 3.58
N PRO A 107 14.97 15.89 4.71
CA PRO A 107 15.89 15.93 5.86
C PRO A 107 16.13 14.51 6.40
N LYS A 108 17.36 14.26 6.87
CA LYS A 108 17.72 12.97 7.46
C LYS A 108 16.78 12.57 8.61
N SER A 109 16.38 13.53 9.45
CA SER A 109 15.43 13.29 10.55
C SER A 109 14.08 12.77 10.10
N TYR A 110 13.59 13.21 8.93
CA TYR A 110 12.35 12.67 8.34
C TYR A 110 12.56 11.22 7.89
N LEU A 111 13.66 10.94 7.20
CA LEU A 111 13.96 9.59 6.71
C LEU A 111 14.19 8.59 7.86
N ASP A 112 14.90 8.99 8.91
CA ASP A 112 15.17 8.14 10.08
C ASP A 112 13.88 7.80 10.86
N ASP A 113 12.88 8.67 10.84
CA ASP A 113 11.61 8.47 11.52
C ASP A 113 10.60 7.62 10.70
N ASN A 114 10.92 7.29 9.45
CA ASN A 114 10.09 6.43 8.63
C ASN A 114 10.43 4.94 8.79
N TYR A 115 9.53 4.07 8.31
CA TYR A 115 9.78 2.63 8.23
C TYR A 115 10.83 2.34 7.16
N GLN A 116 11.96 1.75 7.58
CA GLN A 116 13.11 1.56 6.68
C GLN A 116 12.80 0.63 5.52
N ALA A 117 11.99 -0.41 5.73
CA ALA A 117 11.57 -1.30 4.64
C ALA A 117 10.79 -0.54 3.54
N SER A 118 9.93 0.42 3.92
CA SER A 118 9.20 1.28 2.97
C SER A 118 10.15 2.13 2.13
N LEU A 119 11.14 2.77 2.77
CA LEU A 119 12.14 3.57 2.05
C LEU A 119 13.03 2.71 1.14
N GLN A 120 13.45 1.52 1.62
CA GLN A 120 14.28 0.61 0.83
C GLN A 120 13.54 0.08 -0.39
N THR A 121 12.23 -0.24 -0.27
CA THR A 121 11.40 -0.70 -1.39
C THR A 121 11.33 0.33 -2.53
N THR A 122 11.40 1.62 -2.22
CA THR A 122 11.39 2.72 -3.21
C THR A 122 12.78 3.24 -3.56
N THR A 123 13.84 2.58 -3.09
CA THR A 123 15.23 2.91 -3.40
C THR A 123 15.74 2.05 -4.56
N VAL A 124 16.19 2.69 -5.62
CA VAL A 124 16.74 2.05 -6.83
C VAL A 124 18.16 2.56 -7.05
N ASP A 125 19.14 1.66 -7.06
CA ASP A 125 20.56 1.98 -7.25
C ASP A 125 21.06 3.10 -6.32
N GLY A 126 20.65 3.04 -5.04
CA GLY A 126 21.01 4.03 -4.00
C GLY A 126 20.24 5.34 -4.04
N LYS A 127 19.36 5.53 -5.04
CA LYS A 127 18.50 6.71 -5.18
C LYS A 127 17.14 6.44 -4.55
N LEU A 128 16.76 7.21 -3.54
CA LEU A 128 15.41 7.17 -2.97
C LEU A 128 14.45 7.93 -3.90
N CYS A 129 13.53 7.23 -4.52
CA CYS A 129 12.68 7.77 -5.59
C CYS A 129 11.30 8.19 -5.12
N ALA A 130 10.84 7.68 -4.00
CA ALA A 130 9.57 8.05 -3.37
C ALA A 130 9.65 7.90 -1.87
N VAL A 131 8.75 8.57 -1.14
CA VAL A 131 8.56 8.40 0.30
C VAL A 131 7.13 7.93 0.57
N PRO A 132 6.87 7.13 1.62
CA PRO A 132 5.52 6.70 1.94
C PRO A 132 4.64 7.93 2.26
N ASN A 133 3.42 7.95 1.75
CA ASN A 133 2.40 8.93 2.15
C ASN A 133 1.47 8.36 3.22
N ALA A 134 1.32 7.05 3.21
CA ALA A 134 0.63 6.27 4.23
C ALA A 134 1.25 4.88 4.26
N VAL A 135 1.51 4.33 5.43
CA VAL A 135 1.89 2.92 5.56
C VAL A 135 0.63 2.11 5.36
N ASN A 136 0.56 1.44 4.23
CA ASN A 136 -0.63 0.75 3.77
C ASN A 136 -0.37 -0.75 3.51
N SER A 137 0.76 -1.25 3.99
CA SER A 137 1.09 -2.67 3.96
C SER A 137 0.01 -3.48 4.68
N HIS A 138 -0.24 -4.69 4.22
CA HIS A 138 -1.40 -5.45 4.65
C HIS A 138 -1.30 -6.00 6.07
N GLY A 139 -2.46 -6.11 6.71
CA GLY A 139 -2.68 -6.84 7.96
C GLY A 139 -3.48 -8.11 7.72
N TRP A 140 -3.45 -9.02 8.68
CA TRP A 140 -4.30 -10.20 8.74
C TRP A 140 -5.62 -9.85 9.43
N TRP A 141 -6.58 -9.35 8.63
CA TRP A 141 -7.92 -9.04 9.11
C TRP A 141 -8.65 -10.29 9.53
N THR A 142 -9.23 -10.25 10.72
CA THR A 142 -9.91 -11.39 11.33
C THR A 142 -11.28 -10.97 11.86
N ASN A 143 -12.32 -11.69 11.46
CA ASN A 143 -13.64 -11.56 12.08
C ASN A 143 -13.69 -12.40 13.37
N LYS A 144 -13.41 -11.74 14.50
CA LYS A 144 -13.37 -12.35 15.84
C LYS A 144 -14.71 -13.00 16.23
N LYS A 145 -15.81 -12.32 15.92
CA LYS A 145 -17.15 -12.81 16.26
C LYS A 145 -17.53 -14.04 15.46
N LEU A 146 -17.15 -14.08 14.18
CA LEU A 146 -17.40 -15.25 13.33
C LEU A 146 -16.64 -16.48 13.88
N LEU A 147 -15.36 -16.30 14.25
CA LEU A 147 -14.59 -17.38 14.89
C LEU A 147 -15.23 -17.83 16.21
N GLN A 148 -15.57 -16.89 17.08
CA GLN A 148 -16.16 -17.18 18.39
C GLN A 148 -17.47 -17.96 18.26
N ARG A 149 -18.36 -17.56 17.33
CA ARG A 149 -19.65 -18.26 17.10
C ARG A 149 -19.46 -19.71 16.64
N ASN A 150 -18.35 -19.98 15.95
CA ASN A 150 -18.00 -21.32 15.48
C ASN A 150 -17.06 -22.08 16.42
N GLY A 151 -16.80 -21.57 17.64
CA GLY A 151 -15.92 -22.22 18.63
C GLY A 151 -14.44 -22.26 18.22
N LEU A 152 -14.02 -21.39 17.30
CA LEU A 152 -12.69 -21.37 16.71
C LEU A 152 -11.81 -20.29 17.38
N LYS A 153 -10.49 -20.53 17.30
CA LYS A 153 -9.47 -19.59 17.78
C LYS A 153 -8.80 -18.88 16.60
N VAL A 154 -8.22 -17.72 16.86
CA VAL A 154 -7.31 -17.05 15.92
C VAL A 154 -6.18 -18.03 15.56
N PRO A 155 -5.93 -18.27 14.27
CA PRO A 155 -4.91 -19.20 13.81
C PRO A 155 -3.50 -18.66 14.08
N VAL A 156 -2.56 -19.55 14.39
CA VAL A 156 -1.14 -19.19 14.56
C VAL A 156 -0.32 -19.72 13.38
N THR A 157 -0.75 -20.82 12.79
CA THR A 157 -0.09 -21.46 11.64
C THR A 157 -1.04 -21.58 10.45
N TRP A 158 -0.49 -21.81 9.26
CA TRP A 158 -1.29 -22.08 8.07
C TRP A 158 -2.09 -23.38 8.20
N ASP A 159 -1.59 -24.36 8.98
CA ASP A 159 -2.36 -25.56 9.30
C ASP A 159 -3.56 -25.24 10.21
N ASP A 160 -3.42 -24.30 11.15
CA ASP A 160 -4.56 -23.83 11.95
C ASP A 160 -5.62 -23.16 11.07
N VAL A 161 -5.20 -22.37 10.04
CA VAL A 161 -6.14 -21.76 9.06
C VAL A 161 -6.90 -22.85 8.30
N TYR A 162 -6.21 -23.87 7.83
CA TYR A 162 -6.83 -25.01 7.15
C TYR A 162 -7.82 -25.75 8.05
N ASN A 163 -7.45 -26.04 9.31
CA ASN A 163 -8.32 -26.70 10.27
C ASN A 163 -9.56 -25.87 10.58
N ASN A 164 -9.42 -24.54 10.74
CA ASN A 164 -10.55 -23.64 10.89
C ASN A 164 -11.46 -23.66 9.63
N ALA A 165 -10.88 -23.70 8.44
CA ALA A 165 -11.65 -23.78 7.19
C ALA A 165 -12.47 -25.08 7.09
N VAL A 166 -11.93 -26.22 7.55
CA VAL A 166 -12.65 -27.50 7.60
C VAL A 166 -13.89 -27.41 8.52
N GLU A 167 -13.75 -26.76 9.68
CA GLU A 167 -14.89 -26.58 10.60
C GLU A 167 -15.91 -25.58 10.04
N LEU A 168 -15.46 -24.46 9.47
CA LEU A 168 -16.33 -23.43 8.91
C LEU A 168 -17.16 -23.95 7.74
N LYS A 169 -16.58 -24.81 6.91
CA LYS A 169 -17.26 -25.40 5.76
C LYS A 169 -18.48 -26.23 6.15
N LYS A 170 -18.55 -26.76 7.37
CA LYS A 170 -19.75 -27.45 7.89
C LYS A 170 -20.97 -26.51 8.03
N ASN A 171 -20.73 -25.20 8.08
CA ASN A 171 -21.74 -24.15 8.20
C ASN A 171 -21.83 -23.29 6.91
N ASP A 172 -21.33 -23.80 5.78
CA ASP A 172 -21.28 -23.10 4.48
C ASP A 172 -20.52 -21.77 4.50
N ILE A 173 -19.54 -21.64 5.39
CA ILE A 173 -18.65 -20.48 5.50
C ILE A 173 -17.32 -20.84 4.83
N TYR A 174 -16.81 -19.94 3.97
CA TYR A 174 -15.49 -20.11 3.37
C TYR A 174 -14.37 -19.91 4.39
N GLY A 175 -13.22 -20.55 4.16
CA GLY A 175 -12.05 -20.44 5.03
C GLY A 175 -11.36 -19.08 4.94
N MET A 176 -11.22 -18.53 3.75
CA MET A 176 -10.67 -17.19 3.51
C MET A 176 -10.95 -16.71 2.09
N HIS A 177 -10.80 -15.41 1.87
CA HIS A 177 -10.75 -14.84 0.53
C HIS A 177 -9.33 -14.93 -0.06
N ILE A 178 -9.24 -15.12 -1.37
CA ILE A 178 -7.98 -15.22 -2.10
C ILE A 178 -7.89 -14.17 -3.22
N TRP A 179 -7.34 -13.00 -2.89
CA TRP A 179 -7.07 -11.93 -3.86
C TRP A 179 -6.12 -12.36 -4.98
N GLN A 180 -5.24 -13.30 -4.65
CA GLN A 180 -4.16 -13.76 -5.51
C GLN A 180 -4.65 -14.49 -6.77
N MET A 181 -5.91 -14.87 -6.79
CA MET A 181 -6.54 -15.50 -7.97
C MET A 181 -7.09 -14.50 -8.97
N CYS A 182 -7.14 -13.21 -8.60
CA CYS A 182 -7.84 -12.18 -9.34
C CYS A 182 -6.87 -11.15 -9.91
N GLY A 183 -6.69 -11.17 -11.21
CA GLY A 183 -5.88 -10.18 -11.90
C GLY A 183 -4.42 -10.56 -12.12
N ASP A 184 -3.67 -9.60 -12.61
CA ASP A 184 -2.26 -9.71 -13.03
C ASP A 184 -1.30 -8.96 -12.08
N ASN A 185 -1.77 -8.59 -10.88
CA ASN A 185 -0.96 -7.85 -9.93
C ASN A 185 -0.01 -8.78 -9.16
N LEU A 186 1.23 -8.88 -9.65
CA LEU A 186 2.27 -9.68 -9.01
C LEU A 186 2.53 -9.28 -7.55
N GLY A 187 2.45 -7.99 -7.22
CA GLY A 187 2.62 -7.53 -5.83
C GLY A 187 1.66 -8.23 -4.88
N MET A 188 0.38 -8.33 -5.28
CA MET A 188 -0.66 -9.01 -4.50
C MET A 188 -0.40 -10.52 -4.39
N VAL A 189 0.08 -11.15 -5.46
CA VAL A 189 0.40 -12.58 -5.46
C VAL A 189 1.59 -12.86 -4.56
N LEU A 190 2.65 -12.07 -4.63
CA LEU A 190 3.84 -12.26 -3.82
C LEU A 190 3.60 -12.10 -2.32
N TRP A 191 2.53 -11.44 -1.91
CA TRP A 191 2.14 -11.46 -0.51
C TRP A 191 1.90 -12.86 0.03
N ALA A 192 1.14 -13.69 -0.69
CA ALA A 192 0.95 -15.06 -0.28
C ALA A 192 2.30 -15.78 -0.18
N PHE A 193 3.19 -15.60 -1.15
CA PHE A 193 4.50 -16.24 -1.14
C PHE A 193 5.32 -15.83 0.09
N TYR A 194 5.44 -14.53 0.36
CA TYR A 194 6.20 -14.02 1.50
C TYR A 194 5.63 -14.49 2.84
N ASN A 195 4.31 -14.51 2.98
CA ASN A 195 3.66 -15.03 4.19
C ASN A 195 3.91 -16.54 4.43
N PHE A 196 4.22 -17.27 3.36
CA PHE A 196 4.67 -18.66 3.44
C PHE A 196 6.20 -18.81 3.44
N HIS A 197 6.94 -17.71 3.68
CA HIS A 197 8.41 -17.69 3.66
C HIS A 197 9.02 -18.15 2.33
N VAL A 198 8.32 -17.93 1.24
CA VAL A 198 8.83 -18.12 -0.12
C VAL A 198 9.22 -16.76 -0.67
N PHE A 199 10.45 -16.61 -1.12
CA PHE A 199 11.01 -15.33 -1.55
C PHE A 199 11.46 -15.38 -3.01
N PRO A 200 10.54 -15.55 -3.98
CA PRO A 200 10.93 -15.62 -5.38
C PRO A 200 11.49 -14.26 -5.84
N LEU A 201 12.47 -14.33 -6.72
CA LEU A 201 13.12 -13.16 -7.31
C LEU A 201 13.86 -12.24 -6.30
N ASN A 202 14.14 -12.73 -5.08
CA ASN A 202 14.87 -11.94 -4.10
C ASN A 202 16.27 -11.56 -4.61
N HIS A 203 16.77 -10.41 -4.17
CA HIS A 203 18.02 -9.84 -4.68
C HIS A 203 19.25 -10.75 -4.51
N GLU A 204 19.31 -11.53 -3.44
CA GLU A 204 20.44 -12.43 -3.16
C GLU A 204 20.49 -13.58 -4.17
N ASP A 205 19.35 -14.25 -4.40
CA ASP A 205 19.27 -15.35 -5.36
C ASP A 205 19.46 -14.85 -6.80
N MET A 206 18.86 -13.72 -7.15
CA MET A 206 19.01 -13.09 -8.46
C MET A 206 20.49 -12.75 -8.77
N ALA A 207 21.25 -12.29 -7.78
CA ALA A 207 22.69 -12.05 -7.92
C ALA A 207 23.48 -13.34 -8.20
N LYS A 208 22.98 -14.49 -7.73
CA LYS A 208 23.56 -15.83 -7.95
C LYS A 208 22.94 -16.55 -9.17
N LYS A 209 22.16 -15.86 -9.99
CA LYS A 209 21.38 -16.44 -11.12
C LYS A 209 20.44 -17.57 -10.70
N LYS A 210 19.78 -17.40 -9.56
CA LYS A 210 18.73 -18.27 -9.05
C LYS A 210 17.42 -17.50 -8.98
N THR A 211 16.30 -18.20 -9.11
CA THR A 211 14.96 -17.58 -9.05
C THR A 211 14.43 -17.44 -7.63
N GLY A 212 14.94 -18.23 -6.68
CA GLY A 212 14.37 -18.39 -5.35
C GLY A 212 12.98 -19.03 -5.35
N PHE A 213 12.57 -19.67 -6.45
CA PHE A 213 11.22 -20.19 -6.62
C PHE A 213 11.07 -21.64 -6.17
N ASP A 214 11.92 -22.57 -6.64
CA ASP A 214 11.84 -24.01 -6.29
C ASP A 214 12.41 -24.26 -4.88
N THR A 215 11.54 -24.19 -3.87
CA THR A 215 11.89 -24.38 -2.46
C THR A 215 10.92 -25.33 -1.75
N PRO A 216 11.34 -25.96 -0.63
CA PRO A 216 10.44 -26.78 0.19
C PRO A 216 9.22 -25.99 0.70
N GLU A 217 9.41 -24.71 1.03
CA GLU A 217 8.35 -23.81 1.48
C GLU A 217 7.33 -23.55 0.38
N LEU A 218 7.77 -23.38 -0.88
CA LEU A 218 6.86 -23.29 -2.03
C LEU A 218 6.04 -24.56 -2.22
N LYS A 219 6.68 -25.71 -2.13
CA LYS A 219 5.97 -27.00 -2.24
C LYS A 219 4.93 -27.15 -1.14
N TYR A 220 5.26 -26.77 0.10
CA TYR A 220 4.29 -26.73 1.21
C TYR A 220 3.15 -25.77 0.90
N MET A 221 3.45 -24.53 0.51
CA MET A 221 2.47 -23.50 0.15
C MET A 221 1.51 -24.00 -0.93
N TYR A 222 2.02 -24.53 -2.05
CA TYR A 222 1.20 -25.01 -3.15
C TYR A 222 0.35 -26.22 -2.75
N THR A 223 0.88 -27.12 -1.93
CA THR A 223 0.12 -28.25 -1.38
C THR A 223 -1.01 -27.76 -0.48
N TRP A 224 -0.74 -26.73 0.33
CA TRP A 224 -1.74 -26.10 1.20
C TRP A 224 -2.85 -25.41 0.37
N PHE A 225 -2.50 -24.61 -0.63
CA PHE A 225 -3.48 -23.98 -1.52
C PHE A 225 -4.34 -25.01 -2.25
N ARG A 226 -3.74 -26.11 -2.70
CA ARG A 226 -4.47 -27.23 -3.31
C ARG A 226 -5.46 -27.88 -2.35
N LYS A 227 -5.09 -28.08 -1.10
CA LYS A 227 -6.00 -28.61 -0.07
C LYS A 227 -7.17 -27.67 0.19
N MET A 228 -6.92 -26.38 0.30
CA MET A 228 -7.96 -25.37 0.48
C MET A 228 -8.91 -25.35 -0.72
N ALA A 229 -8.39 -25.39 -1.94
CA ALA A 229 -9.20 -25.43 -3.17
C ALA A 229 -10.07 -26.69 -3.25
N LYS A 230 -9.52 -27.88 -2.93
CA LYS A 230 -10.29 -29.13 -2.89
C LYS A 230 -11.36 -29.17 -1.80
N LEU A 231 -11.19 -28.40 -0.74
CA LEU A 231 -12.20 -28.21 0.30
C LEU A 231 -13.26 -27.19 -0.13
N ASP A 232 -13.10 -26.52 -1.29
CA ASP A 232 -13.91 -25.36 -1.70
C ASP A 232 -13.98 -24.30 -0.59
N ALA A 233 -12.82 -24.01 0.00
CA ALA A 233 -12.69 -23.13 1.16
C ALA A 233 -12.32 -21.67 0.79
N PHE A 234 -12.12 -21.37 -0.49
CA PHE A 234 -11.86 -20.03 -0.96
C PHE A 234 -13.15 -19.36 -1.42
N ALA A 235 -13.40 -18.14 -0.92
CA ALA A 235 -14.41 -17.29 -1.52
C ALA A 235 -13.90 -16.83 -2.91
N ALA A 236 -14.51 -17.38 -3.95
CA ALA A 236 -14.01 -17.31 -5.33
C ALA A 236 -14.38 -16.01 -6.08
N ASN A 237 -14.96 -15.02 -5.40
CA ASN A 237 -15.30 -13.76 -6.03
C ASN A 237 -14.03 -12.96 -6.30
N CYS A 238 -13.67 -12.82 -7.59
CA CYS A 238 -12.69 -11.81 -8.03
C CYS A 238 -13.22 -10.38 -7.88
N GLY A 239 -14.36 -10.21 -7.25
CA GLY A 239 -14.88 -8.94 -6.77
C GLY A 239 -14.18 -8.48 -5.51
N ASP A 240 -14.75 -7.51 -4.87
CA ASP A 240 -14.21 -6.95 -3.63
C ASP A 240 -14.24 -7.99 -2.50
N GLY A 241 -13.11 -8.65 -2.22
CA GLY A 241 -12.96 -9.61 -1.13
C GLY A 241 -13.23 -9.03 0.25
N ARG A 242 -13.25 -7.71 0.36
CA ARG A 242 -13.71 -7.00 1.55
C ARG A 242 -15.17 -7.30 1.82
N GLN A 243 -16.02 -7.39 0.78
CA GLN A 243 -17.43 -7.73 0.95
C GLN A 243 -17.59 -9.10 1.62
N ALA A 244 -16.82 -10.11 1.23
CA ALA A 244 -16.86 -11.42 1.88
C ALA A 244 -16.57 -11.34 3.39
N LEU A 245 -15.61 -10.49 3.81
CA LEU A 245 -15.33 -10.23 5.22
C LEU A 245 -16.47 -9.44 5.90
N TYR A 246 -17.00 -8.40 5.24
CA TYR A 246 -18.03 -7.53 5.80
C TYR A 246 -19.39 -8.21 5.97
N PHE A 247 -19.69 -9.19 5.12
CA PHE A 247 -20.93 -9.98 5.18
C PHE A 247 -20.73 -11.35 5.83
N GLU A 248 -19.59 -11.54 6.52
CA GLU A 248 -19.30 -12.75 7.31
C GLU A 248 -19.23 -14.06 6.51
N GLU A 249 -18.94 -13.95 5.20
CA GLU A 249 -18.72 -15.11 4.33
C GLU A 249 -17.35 -15.77 4.53
N VAL A 250 -16.37 -14.97 5.04
CA VAL A 250 -15.02 -15.43 5.40
C VAL A 250 -14.60 -14.86 6.74
N PRO A 251 -13.79 -15.58 7.54
CA PRO A 251 -13.21 -15.05 8.76
C PRO A 251 -11.94 -14.23 8.52
N TYR A 252 -11.25 -14.42 7.38
CA TYR A 252 -9.92 -13.84 7.16
C TYR A 252 -9.80 -13.15 5.80
N LEU A 253 -9.12 -12.02 5.83
CA LEU A 253 -8.73 -11.26 4.66
C LEU A 253 -7.34 -10.65 4.88
N THR A 254 -6.47 -10.73 3.88
CA THR A 254 -5.24 -9.95 3.82
C THR A 254 -5.52 -8.63 3.11
N ASP A 255 -5.45 -7.52 3.82
CA ASP A 255 -5.72 -6.22 3.20
C ASP A 255 -5.10 -5.06 4.00
N SER A 256 -5.09 -3.89 3.40
CA SER A 256 -4.64 -2.64 3.97
C SER A 256 -5.62 -2.05 5.00
N GLY A 257 -5.25 -0.93 5.59
CA GLY A 257 -6.11 -0.16 6.49
C GLY A 257 -7.41 0.33 5.85
N ASN A 258 -7.47 0.44 4.51
CA ASN A 258 -8.66 0.89 3.78
C ASN A 258 -9.91 0.01 4.05
N THR A 259 -9.72 -1.23 4.46
CA THR A 259 -10.79 -2.12 4.92
C THR A 259 -11.63 -1.51 6.06
N LEU A 260 -11.03 -0.66 6.91
CA LEU A 260 -11.75 -0.04 8.03
C LEU A 260 -12.85 0.95 7.58
N PRO A 261 -12.56 2.02 6.82
CA PRO A 261 -13.61 2.97 6.41
C PRO A 261 -14.60 2.34 5.42
N LEU A 262 -14.14 1.49 4.52
CA LEU A 262 -15.01 0.83 3.54
C LEU A 262 -16.00 -0.12 4.24
N GLY A 263 -15.57 -0.88 5.25
CA GLY A 263 -16.47 -1.77 6.00
C GLY A 263 -17.57 -1.01 6.74
N ARG A 264 -17.24 0.15 7.34
CA ARG A 264 -18.23 1.01 7.97
C ARG A 264 -19.32 1.52 7.01
N ASN A 265 -18.92 1.82 5.78
CA ASN A 265 -19.82 2.33 4.75
C ASN A 265 -20.64 1.20 4.10
N THR A 266 -20.02 0.04 3.86
CA THR A 266 -20.63 -1.08 3.14
C THR A 266 -21.65 -1.85 3.99
N ASN A 267 -21.33 -2.09 5.28
CA ASN A 267 -22.21 -2.79 6.21
C ASN A 267 -22.36 -1.99 7.53
N PRO A 268 -23.09 -0.86 7.51
CA PRO A 268 -23.22 0.01 8.67
C PRO A 268 -23.97 -0.64 9.84
N ASP A 269 -24.81 -1.62 9.59
CA ASP A 269 -25.56 -2.33 10.64
C ASP A 269 -24.64 -3.17 11.51
N LEU A 270 -23.69 -3.88 10.90
CA LEU A 270 -22.72 -4.73 11.59
C LEU A 270 -21.45 -3.96 11.99
N LEU A 271 -20.94 -3.09 11.12
CA LEU A 271 -19.60 -2.49 11.20
C LEU A 271 -19.61 -0.97 11.38
N GLY A 272 -20.79 -0.34 11.43
CA GLY A 272 -20.90 1.12 11.51
C GLY A 272 -20.30 1.70 12.80
N GLY A 273 -19.65 2.87 12.69
CA GLY A 273 -19.05 3.56 13.83
C GLY A 273 -17.97 2.72 14.53
N ASN A 274 -18.13 2.51 15.83
CA ASN A 274 -17.20 1.72 16.64
C ASN A 274 -17.54 0.21 16.66
N LYS A 275 -18.69 -0.21 16.15
CA LYS A 275 -19.08 -1.64 16.09
C LYS A 275 -18.03 -2.49 15.39
N ILE A 276 -17.36 -1.94 14.36
CA ILE A 276 -16.31 -2.64 13.62
C ILE A 276 -15.19 -3.16 14.53
N PHE A 277 -14.83 -2.45 15.59
CA PHE A 277 -13.80 -2.85 16.54
C PHE A 277 -14.21 -4.03 17.42
N ASP A 278 -15.52 -4.24 17.60
CA ASP A 278 -16.04 -5.42 18.31
C ASP A 278 -16.05 -6.67 17.41
N VAL A 279 -16.13 -6.48 16.08
CA VAL A 279 -16.27 -7.56 15.08
C VAL A 279 -14.92 -7.93 14.50
N LEU A 280 -14.16 -6.94 14.05
CA LEU A 280 -12.90 -7.14 13.33
C LEU A 280 -11.69 -6.75 14.18
N SER A 281 -10.58 -7.44 13.93
CA SER A 281 -9.24 -7.12 14.44
C SER A 281 -8.20 -7.34 13.35
N VAL A 282 -6.99 -6.83 13.58
CA VAL A 282 -5.81 -7.19 12.79
C VAL A 282 -4.90 -8.04 13.66
N GLU A 283 -4.86 -9.31 13.33
CA GLU A 283 -4.10 -10.31 14.07
C GLU A 283 -2.71 -10.53 13.45
N ARG A 284 -1.87 -11.28 14.16
CA ARG A 284 -0.58 -11.71 13.62
C ARG A 284 -0.80 -12.69 12.45
N PHE A 285 -0.06 -12.52 11.37
CA PHE A 285 -0.13 -13.45 10.25
C PHE A 285 0.22 -14.87 10.67
N PRO A 286 -0.50 -15.86 10.14
CA PRO A 286 -0.13 -17.27 10.31
C PRO A 286 1.28 -17.52 9.76
N VAL A 287 2.00 -18.44 10.39
CA VAL A 287 3.37 -18.82 10.03
C VAL A 287 3.45 -20.31 9.71
N LEU A 288 4.56 -20.75 9.12
CA LEU A 288 4.77 -22.16 8.79
C LEU A 288 4.85 -23.04 10.05
N LYS A 289 5.51 -22.53 11.09
CA LYS A 289 5.71 -23.23 12.37
C LYS A 289 5.56 -22.26 13.53
N ARG A 290 4.97 -22.70 14.63
CA ARG A 290 4.87 -21.89 15.85
C ARG A 290 6.24 -21.39 16.30
N GLY A 291 6.30 -20.12 16.70
CA GLY A 291 7.54 -19.47 17.13
C GLY A 291 8.31 -18.74 16.02
N MET A 292 7.92 -18.89 14.76
CA MET A 292 8.47 -18.07 13.67
C MET A 292 7.85 -16.67 13.68
N ASP A 293 8.58 -15.71 13.15
CA ASP A 293 8.06 -14.39 12.85
C ASP A 293 7.40 -14.39 11.46
N PRO A 294 6.29 -13.68 11.26
CA PRO A 294 5.72 -13.48 9.94
C PRO A 294 6.63 -12.61 9.08
N VAL A 295 6.47 -12.69 7.76
CA VAL A 295 7.16 -11.84 6.81
C VAL A 295 6.12 -11.13 5.95
N ILE A 296 6.11 -9.81 5.98
CA ILE A 296 5.07 -9.00 5.35
C ILE A 296 5.72 -8.06 4.33
N PRO A 297 5.49 -8.27 3.03
CA PRO A 297 6.07 -7.40 2.02
C PRO A 297 5.45 -6.00 2.06
N VAL A 298 6.29 -4.98 1.87
CA VAL A 298 5.85 -3.59 1.79
C VAL A 298 5.15 -3.33 0.47
N ILE A 299 3.92 -2.86 0.54
CA ILE A 299 3.19 -2.26 -0.59
C ILE A 299 2.53 -0.99 -0.07
N ASP A 300 3.27 0.09 -0.02
CA ASP A 300 2.80 1.36 0.50
C ASP A 300 2.35 2.29 -0.63
N HIS A 301 1.40 3.16 -0.32
CA HIS A 301 1.16 4.33 -1.14
C HIS A 301 2.29 5.33 -0.90
N THR A 302 2.81 5.91 -1.96
CA THR A 302 3.99 6.77 -1.88
C THR A 302 3.79 8.08 -2.62
N LEU A 303 4.58 9.09 -2.28
CA LEU A 303 4.68 10.35 -2.98
C LEU A 303 6.06 10.49 -3.60
N ALA A 304 6.09 10.89 -4.86
CA ALA A 304 7.30 11.15 -5.62
C ALA A 304 7.27 12.54 -6.24
N ILE A 305 8.46 13.07 -6.54
CA ILE A 305 8.63 14.35 -7.22
C ILE A 305 9.25 14.07 -8.59
N TRP A 306 8.70 14.68 -9.64
CA TRP A 306 9.26 14.56 -10.98
C TRP A 306 10.67 15.15 -11.09
N SER A 307 11.57 14.42 -11.75
CA SER A 307 12.96 14.84 -11.92
C SER A 307 13.09 16.17 -12.70
N GLY A 308 12.17 16.46 -13.62
CA GLY A 308 12.11 17.70 -14.42
C GLY A 308 11.41 18.87 -13.75
N SER A 309 10.78 18.69 -12.58
CA SER A 309 10.07 19.77 -11.87
C SER A 309 10.99 20.97 -11.60
N LYS A 310 10.47 22.18 -11.80
CA LYS A 310 11.20 23.42 -11.51
C LYS A 310 10.97 23.92 -10.08
N VAL A 311 10.03 23.27 -9.35
CA VAL A 311 9.60 23.68 -8.01
C VAL A 311 9.85 22.56 -6.96
N LYS A 312 10.91 21.76 -7.14
CA LYS A 312 11.19 20.57 -6.31
C LYS A 312 11.24 20.87 -4.80
N LYS A 313 11.78 22.01 -4.40
CA LYS A 313 11.88 22.38 -2.97
C LYS A 313 10.51 22.65 -2.37
N GLU A 314 9.67 23.36 -3.10
CA GLU A 314 8.29 23.66 -2.72
C GLU A 314 7.43 22.40 -2.77
N ALA A 315 7.61 21.57 -3.79
CA ALA A 315 6.98 20.26 -3.91
C ALA A 315 7.35 19.33 -2.72
N TRP A 316 8.62 19.34 -2.29
CA TRP A 316 9.02 18.59 -1.09
C TRP A 316 8.31 19.06 0.18
N LYS A 317 8.16 20.37 0.40
CA LYS A 317 7.42 20.89 1.56
C LYS A 317 5.96 20.41 1.56
N PHE A 318 5.34 20.37 0.38
CA PHE A 318 4.00 19.82 0.23
C PHE A 318 3.97 18.31 0.51
N VAL A 319 4.90 17.54 -0.05
CA VAL A 319 5.04 16.09 0.22
C VAL A 319 5.20 15.83 1.72
N GLN A 320 6.10 16.54 2.39
CA GLN A 320 6.33 16.40 3.83
C GLN A 320 5.08 16.72 4.65
N PHE A 321 4.33 17.77 4.26
CA PHE A 321 3.07 18.11 4.92
C PHE A 321 2.02 17.04 4.72
N PHE A 322 1.85 16.57 3.48
CA PHE A 322 0.84 15.58 3.12
C PHE A 322 1.08 14.22 3.81
N SER A 323 2.34 13.80 3.91
CA SER A 323 2.71 12.48 4.45
C SER A 323 2.99 12.47 5.96
N GLY A 324 3.24 13.63 6.59
CA GLY A 324 3.78 13.64 7.95
C GLY A 324 3.23 14.71 8.90
N SER A 325 2.27 15.55 8.47
CA SER A 325 1.65 16.52 9.37
C SER A 325 0.56 15.88 10.26
N GLU A 326 0.35 16.45 11.43
CA GLU A 326 -0.78 16.04 12.29
C GLU A 326 -2.12 16.27 11.58
N PHE A 327 -2.25 17.36 10.80
CA PHE A 327 -3.47 17.63 10.03
C PHE A 327 -3.77 16.54 8.99
N ALA A 328 -2.75 16.12 8.23
CA ALA A 328 -2.91 15.04 7.26
C ALA A 328 -3.22 13.71 7.95
N ALA A 329 -2.60 13.43 9.09
CA ALA A 329 -2.89 12.24 9.88
C ALA A 329 -4.36 12.20 10.33
N GLU A 330 -4.94 13.31 10.71
CA GLU A 330 -6.33 13.38 11.16
C GLU A 330 -7.36 13.37 10.03
N ASN A 331 -7.05 14.05 8.93
CA ASN A 331 -8.03 14.38 7.90
C ASN A 331 -7.93 13.51 6.64
N TYR A 332 -6.81 12.84 6.44
CA TYR A 332 -6.60 11.93 5.31
C TYR A 332 -6.28 10.51 5.80
N ILE A 333 -5.20 10.33 6.55
CA ILE A 333 -4.71 9.00 6.91
C ILE A 333 -5.72 8.25 7.80
N LYS A 334 -6.30 8.93 8.79
CA LYS A 334 -7.37 8.37 9.62
C LYS A 334 -8.61 7.99 8.79
N MET A 335 -8.96 8.78 7.79
CA MET A 335 -10.11 8.55 6.93
C MET A 335 -9.88 7.39 5.95
N THR A 336 -8.64 7.10 5.60
CA THR A 336 -8.25 5.94 4.79
C THR A 336 -7.98 4.68 5.60
N GLY A 337 -8.04 4.75 6.94
CA GLY A 337 -7.72 3.62 7.82
C GLY A 337 -6.23 3.26 7.91
N SER A 338 -5.37 3.97 7.19
CA SER A 338 -3.93 3.72 7.14
C SER A 338 -3.20 4.24 8.37
N ILE A 339 -1.92 3.93 8.51
CA ILE A 339 -1.05 4.46 9.56
C ILE A 339 -0.18 5.58 8.99
N VAL A 340 -0.01 6.65 9.77
CA VAL A 340 0.86 7.76 9.40
C VAL A 340 2.33 7.30 9.28
N PRO A 341 3.05 7.70 8.22
CA PRO A 341 4.42 7.22 7.97
C PRO A 341 5.46 7.55 9.03
N PRO A 342 5.51 8.76 9.67
CA PRO A 342 6.44 9.01 10.76
C PRO A 342 6.10 8.16 11.99
N LYS A 343 7.05 7.31 12.40
CA LYS A 343 6.89 6.40 13.58
C LYS A 343 6.62 7.15 14.87
N SER A 344 7.24 8.31 15.06
CA SER A 344 7.03 9.16 16.23
C SER A 344 5.59 9.65 16.31
N LEU A 345 5.02 10.09 15.20
CA LEU A 345 3.63 10.55 15.12
C LEU A 345 2.64 9.38 15.28
N ALA A 346 2.93 8.22 14.69
CA ALA A 346 2.13 7.02 14.87
C ALA A 346 2.08 6.59 16.35
N ARG A 347 3.21 6.58 17.04
CA ARG A 347 3.28 6.27 18.49
C ARG A 347 2.52 7.27 19.33
N LYS A 348 2.62 8.57 19.02
CA LYS A 348 1.86 9.63 19.72
C LYS A 348 0.35 9.38 19.65
N ARG A 349 -0.13 8.79 18.56
CA ARG A 349 -1.55 8.51 18.30
C ARG A 349 -2.04 7.17 18.84
N MET A 350 -1.15 6.28 19.29
CA MET A 350 -1.53 4.95 19.81
C MET A 350 -2.52 4.99 20.97
N ASN A 351 -2.46 6.03 21.80
CA ASN A 351 -3.34 6.19 22.97
C ASN A 351 -4.60 7.03 22.69
N ASN A 352 -4.83 7.39 21.44
CA ASN A 352 -5.97 8.21 20.97
C ASN A 352 -6.68 7.50 19.83
N GLU A 353 -6.51 7.97 18.56
CA GLU A 353 -7.22 7.46 17.39
C GLU A 353 -6.87 6.03 17.03
N TYR A 354 -5.66 5.58 17.41
CA TYR A 354 -5.18 4.22 17.18
C TYR A 354 -5.42 3.30 18.40
N ASP A 355 -6.13 3.77 19.43
CA ASP A 355 -6.49 2.95 20.59
C ASP A 355 -7.67 2.01 20.29
N ASN A 356 -7.45 1.09 19.37
CA ASN A 356 -8.40 0.04 18.99
C ASN A 356 -7.64 -1.17 18.43
N ASP A 357 -8.29 -2.32 18.40
CA ASP A 357 -7.68 -3.60 18.01
C ASP A 357 -7.16 -3.62 16.56
N ILE A 358 -7.74 -2.80 15.68
CA ILE A 358 -7.33 -2.76 14.27
C ILE A 358 -5.99 -2.01 14.14
N HIS A 359 -5.92 -0.75 14.57
CA HIS A 359 -4.67 0.03 14.46
C HIS A 359 -3.55 -0.53 15.32
N LYS A 360 -3.85 -0.98 16.57
CA LYS A 360 -2.87 -1.70 17.40
C LYS A 360 -2.40 -2.97 16.73
N GLY A 361 -3.29 -3.68 16.06
CA GLY A 361 -2.94 -4.87 15.29
C GLY A 361 -1.94 -4.57 14.17
N PHE A 362 -2.16 -3.53 13.38
CA PHE A 362 -1.18 -3.09 12.38
C PHE A 362 0.16 -2.76 13.01
N LEU A 363 0.17 -1.95 14.08
CA LEU A 363 1.40 -1.47 14.71
C LEU A 363 2.19 -2.57 15.45
N ASN A 364 1.52 -3.57 16.01
CA ASN A 364 2.15 -4.61 16.82
C ASN A 364 2.30 -5.95 16.09
N ASN A 365 1.36 -6.29 15.19
CA ASN A 365 1.25 -7.61 14.59
C ASN A 365 1.68 -7.66 13.12
N ALA A 366 1.73 -6.50 12.44
CA ALA A 366 2.11 -6.44 11.03
C ALA A 366 3.40 -5.63 10.78
N TYR A 367 3.44 -4.38 11.16
CA TYR A 367 4.51 -3.45 10.78
C TYR A 367 5.90 -3.75 11.36
N PRO A 368 6.07 -4.42 12.52
CA PRO A 368 7.39 -4.89 12.96
C PRO A 368 8.03 -5.90 12.00
N TYR A 369 7.25 -6.53 11.12
CA TYR A 369 7.66 -7.63 10.24
C TYR A 369 7.71 -7.24 8.76
N LEU A 370 7.67 -5.93 8.48
CA LEU A 370 7.76 -5.41 7.11
C LEU A 370 9.10 -5.78 6.47
N THR A 371 9.03 -6.25 5.24
CA THR A 371 10.20 -6.62 4.43
C THR A 371 10.17 -5.96 3.06
N VAL A 372 11.35 -5.78 2.48
CA VAL A 372 11.53 -5.11 1.19
C VAL A 372 11.00 -5.97 0.04
N MET A 373 10.29 -5.37 -0.90
CA MET A 373 9.89 -6.02 -2.15
C MET A 373 11.05 -6.07 -3.14
N PRO A 374 11.29 -7.20 -3.82
CA PRO A 374 12.43 -7.38 -4.70
C PRO A 374 12.16 -6.88 -6.13
N PHE A 375 11.65 -5.66 -6.27
CA PHE A 375 11.39 -5.08 -7.59
C PHE A 375 12.65 -5.06 -8.45
N ASN A 376 12.51 -5.49 -9.70
CA ASN A 376 13.60 -5.53 -10.68
C ASN A 376 13.06 -5.32 -12.10
N LYS A 377 13.95 -5.16 -13.08
CA LYS A 377 13.59 -4.88 -14.48
C LYS A 377 12.73 -5.97 -15.14
N ASN A 378 12.83 -7.21 -14.68
CA ASN A 378 12.09 -8.35 -15.24
C ASN A 378 10.82 -8.67 -14.44
N TRP A 379 10.47 -7.84 -13.45
CA TRP A 379 9.37 -8.05 -12.52
C TRP A 379 8.07 -8.48 -13.19
N HIS A 380 7.61 -7.72 -14.19
CA HIS A 380 6.35 -8.03 -14.88
C HIS A 380 6.41 -9.29 -15.73
N ALA A 381 7.53 -9.51 -16.42
CA ALA A 381 7.70 -10.68 -17.27
C ALA A 381 7.74 -11.97 -16.45
N ALA A 382 8.46 -11.97 -15.32
CA ALA A 382 8.50 -13.10 -14.38
C ALA A 382 7.16 -13.28 -13.65
N GLY A 383 6.48 -12.17 -13.34
CA GLY A 383 5.24 -12.14 -12.60
C GLY A 383 4.14 -12.99 -13.20
N LYS A 384 4.00 -12.94 -14.52
CA LYS A 384 2.99 -13.75 -15.22
C LYS A 384 3.17 -15.25 -14.93
N PHE A 385 4.38 -15.77 -15.00
CA PHE A 385 4.63 -17.20 -14.73
C PHE A 385 4.31 -17.58 -13.29
N ILE A 386 4.62 -16.68 -12.34
CA ILE A 386 4.32 -16.90 -10.91
C ILE A 386 2.82 -16.91 -10.68
N ILE A 387 2.09 -15.95 -11.26
CA ILE A 387 0.62 -15.87 -11.19
C ILE A 387 -0.01 -17.12 -11.79
N ASP A 388 0.36 -17.46 -13.04
CA ASP A 388 -0.17 -18.63 -13.77
C ASP A 388 0.10 -19.92 -12.99
N SER A 389 1.23 -20.03 -12.28
CA SER A 389 1.56 -21.20 -11.48
C SER A 389 0.64 -21.38 -10.27
N LEU A 390 0.36 -20.28 -9.54
CA LEU A 390 -0.58 -20.32 -8.42
C LEU A 390 -2.01 -20.63 -8.89
N GLN A 391 -2.43 -20.04 -10.01
CA GLN A 391 -3.72 -20.33 -10.63
C GLN A 391 -3.81 -21.83 -11.03
N SER A 392 -2.76 -22.38 -11.62
CA SER A 392 -2.71 -23.82 -11.95
C SER A 392 -2.86 -24.70 -10.71
N VAL A 393 -2.23 -24.32 -9.60
CA VAL A 393 -2.37 -25.03 -8.32
C VAL A 393 -3.81 -25.08 -7.84
N VAL A 394 -4.55 -23.99 -7.96
CA VAL A 394 -5.92 -23.87 -7.43
C VAL A 394 -6.96 -24.44 -8.40
N LEU A 395 -6.80 -24.20 -9.71
CA LEU A 395 -7.82 -24.45 -10.72
C LEU A 395 -7.69 -25.81 -11.46
N THR A 396 -6.55 -26.49 -11.32
CA THR A 396 -6.31 -27.73 -12.07
C THR A 396 -5.87 -28.87 -11.13
N ASP A 397 -5.84 -30.10 -11.67
CA ASP A 397 -5.28 -31.27 -10.99
C ASP A 397 -3.83 -31.57 -11.38
N GLU A 398 -3.15 -30.69 -12.15
CA GLU A 398 -1.73 -30.83 -12.51
C GLU A 398 -0.90 -31.04 -11.22
N PRO A 399 0.00 -32.04 -11.18
CA PRO A 399 0.82 -32.30 -9.99
C PRO A 399 1.63 -31.05 -9.58
N VAL A 400 1.65 -30.76 -8.29
CA VAL A 400 2.35 -29.56 -7.74
C VAL A 400 3.83 -29.53 -8.16
N ASP A 401 4.50 -30.67 -8.14
CA ASP A 401 5.91 -30.78 -8.53
C ASP A 401 6.14 -30.42 -10.02
N GLU A 402 5.21 -30.78 -10.89
CA GLU A 402 5.30 -30.43 -12.32
C GLU A 402 5.03 -28.93 -12.55
N ILE A 403 4.10 -28.35 -11.82
CA ILE A 403 3.85 -26.90 -11.85
C ILE A 403 5.11 -26.14 -11.44
N ILE A 404 5.74 -26.52 -10.31
CA ILE A 404 6.97 -25.90 -9.80
C ILE A 404 8.08 -26.02 -10.84
N LYS A 405 8.35 -27.22 -11.34
CA LYS A 405 9.41 -27.50 -12.31
C LYS A 405 9.23 -26.71 -13.62
N ARG A 406 8.00 -26.67 -14.16
CA ARG A 406 7.66 -25.94 -15.37
C ARG A 406 7.87 -24.44 -15.19
N THR A 407 7.42 -23.90 -14.06
CA THR A 407 7.51 -22.47 -13.75
C THR A 407 8.96 -22.06 -13.50
N GLU A 408 9.72 -22.84 -12.74
CA GLU A 408 11.15 -22.63 -12.51
C GLU A 408 11.93 -22.56 -13.85
N LYS A 409 11.68 -23.50 -14.75
CA LYS A 409 12.29 -23.48 -16.09
C LYS A 409 11.96 -22.20 -16.88
N SER A 410 10.72 -21.76 -16.83
CA SER A 410 10.28 -20.53 -17.51
C SER A 410 10.94 -19.29 -16.90
N LEU A 411 11.02 -19.21 -15.57
CA LEU A 411 11.69 -18.12 -14.85
C LEU A 411 13.19 -18.08 -15.17
N GLN A 412 13.88 -19.21 -15.14
CA GLN A 412 15.29 -19.29 -15.54
C GLN A 412 15.53 -18.76 -16.94
N THR A 413 14.69 -19.13 -17.90
CA THR A 413 14.81 -18.71 -19.31
C THR A 413 14.62 -17.21 -19.50
N ILE A 414 13.70 -16.58 -18.73
CA ILE A 414 13.38 -15.16 -18.93
C ILE A 414 14.29 -14.22 -18.12
N LEU A 415 14.90 -14.75 -17.04
CA LEU A 415 15.72 -13.95 -16.13
C LEU A 415 17.21 -14.00 -16.46
N PHE A 416 17.69 -15.10 -17.00
CA PHE A 416 19.11 -15.40 -17.19
C PHE A 416 19.42 -15.94 -18.59
#